data_c9c04fa12c815c19431282845cf11386
#
_entry.id   c9c04fa12c815c19431282845cf11386
#
_cell.length_a   1.000
_cell.length_b   1.000
_cell.length_c   1.000
_cell.angle_alpha   90.00
_cell.angle_beta   90.00
_cell.angle_gamma   90.00
#
_symmetry.space_group_name_H-M   'P 1'
#
loop_
_entity.id
_entity.type
_entity.pdbx_description
1 polymer ?
#
loop_
_entity_poly.entity_id
_entity_poly.type
_entity_poly.pdbx_seq_one_letter_code
_entity_poly.pdbx_strand_id
1 'polypeptide(L)'
;MTILHMDIETLRNYCINKKGVTEELPFGPDTLVFKVMGKIFALAGLDAIPLSVNLKCDPEKVISLREEYENNILPGYHMNKQHWNTVVLNGHLNPNFIFQLVDDSYNLVEAGLTKKQQQELKDLDE
;
A
#
# COMPACT_ATOMS: atom_id res chain seq x y z
N MET A 1 6.86 -16.65 20.03
CA MET A 1 7.78 -15.69 19.39
C MET A 1 7.00 -14.60 18.67
N THR A 2 7.42 -13.39 18.82
CA THR A 2 6.78 -12.24 18.19
C THR A 2 7.36 -12.02 16.80
N ILE A 3 6.49 -11.81 15.82
CA ILE A 3 6.92 -11.42 14.48
C ILE A 3 7.27 -9.94 14.51
N LEU A 4 8.52 -9.61 14.22
CA LEU A 4 9.02 -8.25 14.31
C LEU A 4 9.02 -7.52 12.97
N HIS A 5 8.72 -8.23 11.88
CA HIS A 5 8.65 -7.60 10.56
C HIS A 5 7.49 -8.17 9.77
N MET A 6 7.06 -7.39 8.81
CA MET A 6 5.96 -7.74 7.90
C MET A 6 6.47 -8.70 6.83
N ASP A 7 5.75 -9.79 6.59
CA ASP A 7 6.01 -10.65 5.44
C ASP A 7 4.92 -10.43 4.39
N ILE A 8 5.14 -10.99 3.19
CA ILE A 8 4.22 -10.76 2.08
C ILE A 8 2.83 -11.36 2.37
N GLU A 9 2.78 -12.47 3.08
CA GLU A 9 1.51 -13.12 3.39
C GLU A 9 0.66 -12.26 4.33
N THR A 10 1.29 -11.70 5.35
CA THR A 10 0.62 -10.81 6.30
C THR A 10 0.14 -9.54 5.60
N LEU A 11 0.99 -8.95 4.77
CA LEU A 11 0.63 -7.76 4.00
C LEU A 11 -0.52 -8.05 3.04
N ARG A 12 -0.43 -9.15 2.32
CA ARG A 12 -1.47 -9.56 1.37
C ARG A 12 -2.81 -9.73 2.07
N ASN A 13 -2.82 -10.46 3.18
CA ASN A 13 -4.05 -10.69 3.92
C ASN A 13 -4.67 -9.39 4.41
N TYR A 14 -3.86 -8.48 4.88
CA TYR A 14 -4.36 -7.19 5.35
C TYR A 14 -5.00 -6.38 4.21
N CYS A 15 -4.35 -6.37 3.05
CA CYS A 15 -4.85 -5.61 1.91
C CYS A 15 -6.11 -6.24 1.32
N ILE A 16 -6.11 -7.57 1.11
CA ILE A 16 -7.22 -8.24 0.43
C ILE A 16 -8.49 -8.27 1.26
N ASN A 17 -8.38 -8.13 2.57
CA ASN A 17 -9.54 -8.13 3.45
C ASN A 17 -10.24 -6.78 3.52
N LYS A 18 -9.68 -5.75 2.90
CA LYS A 18 -10.35 -4.46 2.82
C LYS A 18 -11.48 -4.52 1.81
N LYS A 19 -12.52 -3.73 2.04
CA LYS A 19 -13.72 -3.75 1.22
C LYS A 19 -13.43 -3.33 -0.22
N GLY A 20 -13.92 -4.12 -1.17
CA GLY A 20 -13.82 -3.80 -2.60
C GLY A 20 -12.45 -4.02 -3.21
N VAL A 21 -11.58 -4.77 -2.53
CA VAL A 21 -10.20 -4.96 -2.98
C VAL A 21 -10.05 -6.22 -3.82
N THR A 22 -9.29 -6.10 -4.90
CA THR A 22 -8.85 -7.22 -5.72
C THR A 22 -7.33 -7.23 -5.76
N GLU A 23 -6.75 -8.42 -6.00
CA GLU A 23 -5.31 -8.54 -6.23
C GLU A 23 -5.05 -9.03 -7.65
N GLU A 24 -4.00 -8.49 -8.27
CA GLU A 24 -3.72 -8.75 -9.68
C GLU A 24 -2.20 -8.74 -9.91
N LEU A 25 -1.81 -9.32 -11.04
CA LEU A 25 -0.41 -9.31 -11.49
C LEU A 25 -0.35 -8.70 -12.90
N PRO A 26 -0.78 -7.45 -13.09
CA PRO A 26 -0.89 -6.86 -14.42
C PRO A 26 0.44 -6.51 -15.07
N PHE A 27 1.51 -6.43 -14.26
CA PHE A 27 2.84 -6.05 -14.74
C PHE A 27 3.82 -7.22 -14.73
N GLY A 28 3.30 -8.46 -14.65
CA GLY A 28 4.13 -9.65 -14.61
C GLY A 28 4.10 -10.33 -13.26
N PRO A 29 4.79 -11.48 -13.13
CA PRO A 29 4.65 -12.33 -11.94
C PRO A 29 5.35 -11.77 -10.69
N ASP A 30 6.16 -10.73 -10.85
CA ASP A 30 6.98 -10.23 -9.75
C ASP A 30 6.39 -9.03 -9.01
N THR A 31 5.25 -8.49 -9.48
CA THR A 31 4.63 -7.32 -8.87
C THR A 31 3.17 -7.62 -8.57
N LEU A 32 2.87 -7.75 -7.28
CA LEU A 32 1.51 -7.98 -6.82
C LEU A 32 0.84 -6.63 -6.57
N VAL A 33 -0.32 -6.42 -7.19
CA VAL A 33 -1.02 -5.13 -7.16
C VAL A 33 -2.36 -5.31 -6.47
N PHE A 34 -2.67 -4.39 -5.56
CA PHE A 34 -3.96 -4.34 -4.88
C PHE A 34 -4.73 -3.11 -5.34
N LYS A 35 -5.97 -3.32 -5.74
CA LYS A 35 -6.84 -2.25 -6.23
C LYS A 35 -8.11 -2.19 -5.39
N VAL A 36 -8.61 -0.97 -5.17
CA VAL A 36 -9.95 -0.76 -4.61
C VAL A 36 -10.82 -0.21 -5.73
N MET A 37 -11.88 -0.94 -6.07
CA MET A 37 -12.77 -0.57 -7.16
C MET A 37 -12.02 -0.25 -8.46
N GLY A 38 -10.98 -1.03 -8.75
CA GLY A 38 -10.19 -0.87 -9.98
C GLY A 38 -9.07 0.15 -9.92
N LYS A 39 -8.86 0.81 -8.79
CA LYS A 39 -7.79 1.82 -8.63
C LYS A 39 -6.69 1.29 -7.71
N ILE A 40 -5.45 1.40 -8.14
CA ILE A 40 -4.29 0.86 -7.39
C ILE A 40 -4.08 1.66 -6.10
N PHE A 41 -3.90 0.95 -4.98
CA PHE A 41 -3.47 1.58 -3.72
C PHE A 41 -2.23 0.93 -3.11
N ALA A 42 -1.81 -0.24 -3.60
CA ALA A 42 -0.59 -0.89 -3.11
C ALA A 42 0.03 -1.75 -4.21
N LEU A 43 1.36 -1.71 -4.29
CA LEU A 43 2.13 -2.55 -5.22
C LEU A 43 3.30 -3.16 -4.44
N ALA A 44 3.35 -4.48 -4.36
CA ALA A 44 4.41 -5.19 -3.65
C ALA A 44 5.33 -5.90 -4.64
N GLY A 45 6.64 -5.69 -4.50
CA GLY A 45 7.64 -6.39 -5.29
C GLY A 45 7.93 -7.74 -4.66
N LEU A 46 7.49 -8.82 -5.32
CA LEU A 46 7.55 -10.17 -4.74
C LEU A 46 8.98 -10.73 -4.69
N ASP A 47 9.85 -10.25 -5.58
CA ASP A 47 11.25 -10.68 -5.60
C ASP A 47 12.21 -9.62 -5.02
N ALA A 48 11.67 -8.55 -4.46
CA ALA A 48 12.49 -7.54 -3.81
C ALA A 48 13.05 -8.07 -2.48
N ILE A 49 14.34 -7.81 -2.24
CA ILE A 49 15.00 -8.20 -0.99
C ILE A 49 15.74 -6.98 -0.47
N PRO A 50 15.29 -6.41 0.66
CA PRO A 50 14.09 -6.78 1.42
C PRO A 50 12.80 -6.48 0.69
N LEU A 51 11.73 -7.12 1.14
CA LEU A 51 10.40 -6.87 0.59
C LEU A 51 10.05 -5.38 0.74
N SER A 52 9.37 -4.84 -0.27
CA SER A 52 8.92 -3.45 -0.21
C SER A 52 7.53 -3.33 -0.83
N VAL A 53 6.83 -2.27 -0.45
CA VAL A 53 5.51 -1.96 -0.99
C VAL A 53 5.42 -0.48 -1.31
N ASN A 54 4.88 -0.15 -2.48
CA ASN A 54 4.58 1.23 -2.85
C ASN A 54 3.19 1.57 -2.37
N LEU A 55 3.07 2.65 -1.61
CA LEU A 55 1.81 3.11 -1.05
C LEU A 55 1.61 4.58 -1.36
N LYS A 56 0.36 4.96 -1.62
CA LYS A 56 0.01 6.35 -1.86
C LYS A 56 0.02 7.11 -0.56
N CYS A 57 0.46 8.36 -0.62
CA CYS A 57 0.61 9.21 0.56
C CYS A 57 0.15 10.63 0.23
N ASP A 58 -0.41 11.31 1.23
CA ASP A 58 -0.74 12.73 1.12
C ASP A 58 0.52 13.50 0.74
N PRO A 59 0.49 14.31 -0.34
CA PRO A 59 1.66 15.08 -0.77
C PRO A 59 2.27 15.96 0.33
N GLU A 60 1.46 16.40 1.29
CA GLU A 60 1.95 17.22 2.40
C GLU A 60 2.74 16.41 3.43
N LYS A 61 2.62 15.08 3.41
CA LYS A 61 3.30 14.21 4.36
C LYS A 61 4.42 13.39 3.72
N VAL A 62 4.45 13.33 2.39
CA VAL A 62 5.34 12.42 1.67
C VAL A 62 6.81 12.69 1.98
N ILE A 63 7.19 13.95 2.01
CA ILE A 63 8.58 14.33 2.28
C ILE A 63 8.95 14.14 3.75
N SER A 64 8.05 14.55 4.67
CA SER A 64 8.34 14.41 6.10
C SER A 64 8.49 12.95 6.51
N LEU A 65 7.72 12.05 5.90
CA LEU A 65 7.87 10.62 6.18
C LEU A 65 9.20 10.09 5.67
N ARG A 66 9.66 10.53 4.50
CA ARG A 66 10.97 10.14 3.96
C ARG A 66 12.10 10.64 4.85
N GLU A 67 11.97 11.85 5.40
CA GLU A 67 12.98 12.41 6.29
C GLU A 67 13.00 11.72 7.64
N GLU A 68 11.84 11.43 8.19
CA GLU A 68 11.73 10.78 9.50
C GLU A 68 12.17 9.32 9.47
N TYR A 69 11.91 8.62 8.37
CA TYR A 69 12.20 7.18 8.21
C TYR A 69 13.10 6.96 7.01
N GLU A 70 14.20 7.70 6.92
CA GLU A 70 15.00 7.82 5.70
C GLU A 70 15.53 6.49 5.14
N ASN A 71 15.70 5.47 5.98
CA ASN A 71 16.17 4.16 5.50
C ASN A 71 15.02 3.20 5.18
N ASN A 72 13.79 3.58 5.49
CA ASN A 72 12.64 2.69 5.36
C ASN A 72 11.52 3.25 4.50
N ILE A 73 11.46 4.57 4.34
CA ILE A 73 10.46 5.21 3.48
C ILE A 73 11.20 6.05 2.46
N LEU A 74 11.11 5.62 1.20
CA LEU A 74 11.88 6.17 0.08
C LEU A 74 10.93 6.75 -0.96
N PRO A 75 11.42 7.58 -1.89
CA PRO A 75 10.59 8.02 -3.03
C PRO A 75 10.05 6.82 -3.79
N GLY A 76 8.79 6.90 -4.22
CA GLY A 76 8.13 5.78 -4.89
C GLY A 76 8.85 5.33 -6.16
N TYR A 77 9.39 4.12 -6.15
CA TYR A 77 10.14 3.56 -7.25
C TYR A 77 9.19 3.31 -8.43
N HIS A 78 9.51 3.88 -9.59
CA HIS A 78 8.68 3.82 -10.81
C HIS A 78 7.30 4.44 -10.64
N MET A 79 7.11 5.28 -9.62
CA MET A 79 5.82 5.92 -9.33
C MET A 79 5.97 7.43 -9.32
N ASN A 80 4.85 8.14 -9.33
CA ASN A 80 4.84 9.59 -9.11
C ASN A 80 5.31 9.88 -7.69
N LYS A 81 6.46 10.55 -7.56
CA LYS A 81 7.12 10.72 -6.27
C LYS A 81 6.50 11.80 -5.38
N GLN A 82 5.52 12.55 -5.91
CA GLN A 82 4.76 13.49 -5.09
C GLN A 82 3.64 12.80 -4.31
N HIS A 83 3.23 11.62 -4.78
CA HIS A 83 2.06 10.92 -4.23
C HIS A 83 2.38 9.52 -3.71
N TRP A 84 3.56 8.99 -3.99
CA TRP A 84 3.88 7.60 -3.67
C TRP A 84 5.19 7.48 -2.93
N ASN A 85 5.20 6.65 -1.90
CA ASN A 85 6.42 6.25 -1.19
C ASN A 85 6.63 4.75 -1.33
N THR A 86 7.89 4.35 -1.35
CA THR A 86 8.27 2.94 -1.24
C THR A 86 8.59 2.67 0.23
N VAL A 87 7.87 1.72 0.82
CA VAL A 87 8.05 1.35 2.22
C VAL A 87 8.81 0.02 2.27
N VAL A 88 9.97 0.04 2.92
CA VAL A 88 10.85 -1.13 3.01
C VAL A 88 10.48 -1.94 4.24
N LEU A 89 10.17 -3.22 4.03
CA LEU A 89 9.64 -4.09 5.07
C LEU A 89 10.74 -5.01 5.58
N ASN A 90 11.72 -4.42 6.28
CA ASN A 90 12.92 -5.14 6.75
C ASN A 90 12.95 -5.32 8.28
N GLY A 91 11.82 -5.09 8.94
CA GLY A 91 11.72 -5.26 10.38
C GLY A 91 11.98 -4.02 11.21
N HIS A 92 12.38 -2.91 10.58
CA HIS A 92 12.67 -1.67 11.31
C HIS A 92 11.42 -0.85 11.61
N LEU A 93 10.34 -1.05 10.83
CA LEU A 93 9.08 -0.36 11.08
C LEU A 93 8.12 -1.28 11.83
N ASN A 94 7.41 -0.73 12.79
CA ASN A 94 6.39 -1.47 13.52
C ASN A 94 5.29 -1.92 12.56
N PRO A 95 4.85 -3.19 12.60
CA PRO A 95 3.78 -3.67 11.72
C PRO A 95 2.51 -2.83 11.80
N ASN A 96 2.14 -2.34 12.98
CA ASN A 96 0.95 -1.50 13.12
C ASN A 96 1.10 -0.18 12.37
N PHE A 97 2.31 0.37 12.33
CA PHE A 97 2.59 1.58 11.54
C PHE A 97 2.46 1.29 10.05
N ILE A 98 2.96 0.13 9.61
CA ILE A 98 2.82 -0.27 8.21
C ILE A 98 1.34 -0.42 7.85
N PHE A 99 0.54 -1.05 8.72
CA PHE A 99 -0.90 -1.15 8.49
C PHE A 99 -1.55 0.23 8.40
N GLN A 100 -1.11 1.18 9.21
CA GLN A 100 -1.62 2.55 9.15
C GLN A 100 -1.30 3.18 7.80
N LEU A 101 -0.08 2.97 7.28
CA LEU A 101 0.30 3.49 5.97
C LEU A 101 -0.53 2.86 4.85
N VAL A 102 -0.85 1.56 4.97
CA VAL A 102 -1.74 0.88 4.03
C VAL A 102 -3.14 1.50 4.10
N ASP A 103 -3.66 1.71 5.31
CA ASP A 103 -4.98 2.32 5.49
C ASP A 103 -5.03 3.72 4.88
N ASP A 104 -3.99 4.51 5.10
CA ASP A 104 -3.93 5.87 4.55
C ASP A 104 -3.95 5.84 3.02
N SER A 105 -3.21 4.90 2.42
CA SER A 105 -3.19 4.74 0.98
C SER A 105 -4.56 4.33 0.43
N TYR A 106 -5.18 3.34 1.06
CA TYR A 106 -6.51 2.88 0.69
C TYR A 106 -7.51 4.04 0.77
N ASN A 107 -7.50 4.78 1.86
CA ASN A 107 -8.44 5.87 2.08
C ASN A 107 -8.26 7.00 1.06
N LEU A 108 -7.01 7.31 0.69
CA LEU A 108 -6.74 8.34 -0.32
C LEU A 108 -7.28 7.92 -1.69
N VAL A 109 -7.08 6.67 -2.07
CA VAL A 109 -7.56 6.17 -3.36
C VAL A 109 -9.08 6.09 -3.35
N GLU A 110 -9.66 5.60 -2.27
CA GLU A 110 -11.12 5.52 -2.12
C GLU A 110 -11.76 6.89 -2.23
N ALA A 111 -11.17 7.91 -1.60
CA ALA A 111 -11.69 9.27 -1.66
C ALA A 111 -11.66 9.85 -3.08
N GLY A 112 -10.76 9.34 -3.93
CA GLY A 112 -10.65 9.77 -5.33
C GLY A 112 -11.56 9.03 -6.29
N LEU A 113 -12.34 8.06 -5.82
CA LEU A 113 -13.28 7.34 -6.67
C LEU A 113 -14.41 8.26 -7.12
N THR A 114 -15.04 7.92 -8.27
CA THR A 114 -16.25 8.63 -8.69
C THR A 114 -17.36 8.40 -7.68
N LYS A 115 -18.36 9.26 -7.69
CA LYS A 115 -19.53 9.10 -6.80
C LYS A 115 -20.21 7.76 -7.02
N LYS A 116 -20.29 7.33 -8.29
CA LYS A 116 -20.88 6.03 -8.63
C LYS A 116 -20.07 4.89 -8.02
N GLN A 117 -18.76 4.95 -8.14
CA GLN A 117 -17.88 3.92 -7.57
C GLN A 117 -17.95 3.92 -6.04
N GLN A 118 -18.01 5.09 -5.42
CA GLN A 118 -18.14 5.17 -3.97
C GLN A 118 -19.44 4.54 -3.51
N GLN A 119 -20.53 4.76 -4.26
CA GLN A 119 -21.81 4.15 -3.94
C GLN A 119 -21.78 2.64 -4.11
N GLU A 120 -21.17 2.18 -5.21
CA GLU A 120 -20.99 0.74 -5.47
C GLU A 120 -20.19 0.09 -4.33
N LEU A 121 -19.15 0.76 -3.85
CA LEU A 121 -18.34 0.26 -2.75
C LEU A 121 -19.17 0.14 -1.47
N LYS A 122 -19.99 1.15 -1.17
CA LYS A 122 -20.88 1.11 0.00
C LYS A 122 -21.88 -0.03 -0.08
N ASP A 123 -22.32 -0.37 -1.28
CA ASP A 123 -23.37 -1.37 -1.49
C ASP A 123 -22.82 -2.79 -1.44
N LEU A 124 -21.51 -2.97 -1.42
CA LEU A 124 -20.93 -4.31 -1.29
C LEU A 124 -21.20 -4.86 0.10
N ASP A 125 -21.66 -6.11 0.14
CA ASP A 125 -21.83 -6.80 1.41
C ASP A 125 -20.51 -7.33 1.92
N GLU A 126 -20.40 -7.36 3.22
CA GLU A 126 -19.24 -7.93 3.90
C GLU A 126 -19.28 -9.43 3.98
#